data_983e305b4684620944896eb704224d1b
#
_entry.id   983e305b4684620944896eb704224d1b
#
_cell.length_a   1.000
_cell.length_b   1.000
_cell.length_c   1.000
_cell.angle_alpha   90.00
_cell.angle_beta   90.00
_cell.angle_gamma   90.00
#
_symmetry.space_group_name_H-M   'P 1'
#
loop_
_entity.id
_entity.type
_entity.pdbx_description
1 polymer ?
#
loop_
_entity_poly.entity_id
_entity_poly.type
_entity_poly.pdbx_seq_one_letter_code
_entity_poly.pdbx_strand_id
1 'polypeptide(L)'
;MTELEALRRVADAAQILAESCGVIRGKTPEDDPDALVSLRFWAETGRVILVMFRTPLALDIVVQEFFAGKICDPGDLLSAFANAITDGLDPDVANLGDALDDCELKVEVANIHPTRREVTRVRARAIAFRRFVAPQRQALSQLSGAALDWLDDDDRLHLREGADRAARMAEELESVRERAMLMHEELTDRRSELMDGRALLISIVALVFLPLTFITGLLGMNVDGIPYAHQPWAFWGVTGVCLFLAMLVIGWFVRSHWISG
;
A
#
# COMPACT_ATOMS: atom_id res chain seq x y z
N MET A 1 -51.11 13.46 8.04
CA MET A 1 -50.03 12.49 8.39
C MET A 1 -49.13 13.21 9.37
N THR A 2 -49.15 12.83 10.63
CA THR A 2 -48.40 13.54 11.67
C THR A 2 -46.88 13.24 11.53
N GLU A 3 -46.06 14.21 11.87
CA GLU A 3 -44.58 14.08 11.85
C GLU A 3 -44.09 12.83 12.63
N LEU A 4 -44.83 12.45 13.67
CA LEU A 4 -44.57 11.24 14.46
C LEU A 4 -44.80 9.93 13.72
N GLU A 5 -45.76 9.88 12.79
CA GLU A 5 -46.00 8.71 11.90
C GLU A 5 -44.91 8.58 10.83
N ALA A 6 -44.41 9.70 10.34
CA ALA A 6 -43.29 9.70 9.40
C ALA A 6 -41.99 9.22 10.09
N LEU A 7 -41.71 9.70 11.31
CA LEU A 7 -40.54 9.24 12.11
C LEU A 7 -40.64 7.76 12.50
N ARG A 8 -41.84 7.28 12.86
CA ARG A 8 -42.03 5.84 13.12
C ARG A 8 -41.78 4.99 11.90
N ARG A 9 -42.30 5.39 10.72
CA ARG A 9 -42.03 4.66 9.46
C ARG A 9 -40.54 4.64 9.10
N VAL A 10 -39.81 5.72 9.35
CA VAL A 10 -38.35 5.78 9.15
C VAL A 10 -37.63 4.87 10.16
N ALA A 11 -38.09 4.84 11.44
CA ALA A 11 -37.52 3.95 12.45
C ALA A 11 -37.80 2.48 12.16
N ASP A 12 -39.06 2.15 11.75
CA ASP A 12 -39.45 0.80 11.35
C ASP A 12 -38.68 0.35 10.10
N ALA A 13 -38.52 1.23 9.10
CA ALA A 13 -37.70 0.96 7.92
C ALA A 13 -36.21 0.74 8.30
N ALA A 14 -35.67 1.51 9.22
CA ALA A 14 -34.31 1.35 9.72
C ALA A 14 -34.11 0.03 10.47
N GLN A 15 -35.12 -0.42 11.21
CA GLN A 15 -35.11 -1.70 11.92
C GLN A 15 -35.24 -2.89 10.96
N ILE A 16 -36.13 -2.80 9.98
CA ILE A 16 -36.28 -3.78 8.89
C ILE A 16 -34.99 -3.88 8.07
N LEU A 17 -34.38 -2.73 7.77
CA LEU A 17 -33.07 -2.65 7.12
C LEU A 17 -31.96 -3.31 7.94
N ALA A 18 -32.05 -3.36 9.26
CA ALA A 18 -31.10 -4.06 10.12
C ALA A 18 -31.24 -5.59 10.08
N GLU A 19 -32.45 -6.09 9.79
CA GLU A 19 -32.78 -7.51 9.83
C GLU A 19 -32.67 -8.21 8.46
N SER A 20 -32.77 -7.47 7.34
CA SER A 20 -32.79 -8.04 5.96
C SER A 20 -31.80 -7.40 4.97
N CYS A 21 -30.71 -6.84 5.48
CA CYS A 21 -29.83 -5.99 4.70
C CYS A 21 -28.67 -6.69 3.98
N GLY A 22 -28.60 -6.47 2.67
CA GLY A 22 -27.33 -6.42 1.95
C GLY A 22 -26.68 -5.03 2.10
N VAL A 23 -25.36 -4.97 2.16
CA VAL A 23 -24.59 -3.71 2.14
C VAL A 23 -23.67 -3.77 0.93
N ILE A 24 -23.92 -2.91 -0.05
CA ILE A 24 -23.04 -2.70 -1.20
C ILE A 24 -22.29 -1.39 -0.98
N ARG A 25 -21.04 -1.30 -1.43
CA ARG A 25 -20.20 -0.13 -1.20
C ARG A 25 -19.67 0.41 -2.52
N GLY A 26 -19.88 1.70 -2.76
CA GLY A 26 -19.46 2.40 -3.96
C GLY A 26 -18.69 3.69 -3.66
N LYS A 27 -18.10 4.28 -4.69
CA LYS A 27 -17.39 5.55 -4.65
C LYS A 27 -18.33 6.74 -4.52
N THR A 28 -17.81 7.84 -3.96
CA THR A 28 -18.46 9.15 -3.93
C THR A 28 -17.79 10.12 -4.91
N PRO A 29 -18.50 11.17 -5.37
CA PRO A 29 -17.93 12.23 -6.18
C PRO A 29 -17.07 13.23 -5.40
N GLU A 30 -16.90 13.07 -4.07
CA GLU A 30 -16.11 13.98 -3.24
C GLU A 30 -14.60 13.86 -3.49
N ASP A 31 -13.84 14.91 -3.11
CA ASP A 31 -12.38 15.07 -3.35
C ASP A 31 -11.47 13.97 -2.73
N ASP A 32 -12.03 13.06 -1.97
CA ASP A 32 -11.30 11.89 -1.47
C ASP A 32 -11.58 10.68 -2.38
N PRO A 33 -10.66 10.36 -3.30
CA PRO A 33 -10.82 9.23 -4.21
C PRO A 33 -10.91 7.88 -3.51
N ASP A 34 -10.54 7.82 -2.24
CA ASP A 34 -10.57 6.60 -1.43
C ASP A 34 -11.83 6.53 -0.53
N ALA A 35 -12.71 7.55 -0.57
CA ALA A 35 -13.95 7.56 0.20
C ALA A 35 -14.99 6.62 -0.43
N LEU A 36 -15.24 5.50 0.22
CA LEU A 36 -16.27 4.54 -0.16
C LEU A 36 -17.48 4.67 0.74
N VAL A 37 -18.67 4.64 0.12
CA VAL A 37 -19.97 4.77 0.78
C VAL A 37 -20.69 3.44 0.83
N SER A 38 -21.36 3.18 1.95
CA SER A 38 -22.23 2.02 2.10
C SER A 38 -23.64 2.34 1.62
N LEU A 39 -24.12 1.58 0.66
CA LEU A 39 -25.51 1.53 0.22
C LEU A 39 -26.17 0.37 0.95
N ARG A 40 -27.19 0.67 1.76
CA ARG A 40 -28.02 -0.35 2.40
C ARG A 40 -29.35 -0.42 1.65
N PHE A 41 -29.81 -1.63 1.41
CA PHE A 41 -31.08 -1.82 0.72
C PHE A 41 -31.96 -2.81 1.46
N TRP A 42 -33.25 -2.63 1.30
CA TRP A 42 -34.31 -3.57 1.60
C TRP A 42 -35.22 -3.69 0.39
N ALA A 43 -35.55 -4.91 -0.01
CA ALA A 43 -36.33 -5.17 -1.21
C ALA A 43 -37.45 -6.18 -0.93
N GLU A 44 -38.60 -5.94 -1.51
CA GLU A 44 -39.75 -6.84 -1.61
C GLU A 44 -40.37 -6.73 -3.01
N THR A 45 -41.34 -7.60 -3.34
CA THR A 45 -42.00 -7.56 -4.63
C THR A 45 -42.52 -6.16 -4.98
N GLY A 46 -41.99 -5.58 -6.05
CA GLY A 46 -42.38 -4.25 -6.55
C GLY A 46 -41.90 -3.04 -5.72
N ARG A 47 -41.05 -3.24 -4.73
CA ARG A 47 -40.58 -2.13 -3.88
C ARG A 47 -39.17 -2.32 -3.40
N VAL A 48 -38.34 -1.26 -3.53
CA VAL A 48 -36.99 -1.19 -2.96
C VAL A 48 -36.86 0.07 -2.12
N ILE A 49 -36.23 -0.06 -0.97
CA ILE A 49 -35.84 1.08 -0.11
C ILE A 49 -34.31 1.08 -0.05
N LEU A 50 -33.72 2.20 -0.50
CA LEU A 50 -32.28 2.42 -0.47
C LEU A 50 -31.98 3.46 0.60
N VAL A 51 -30.99 3.16 1.46
CA VAL A 51 -30.48 4.10 2.46
C VAL A 51 -29.01 4.29 2.25
N MET A 52 -28.62 5.53 2.00
CA MET A 52 -27.24 5.94 1.79
C MET A 52 -26.92 7.20 2.59
N PHE A 53 -25.72 7.29 3.13
CA PHE A 53 -25.27 8.46 3.90
C PHE A 53 -24.74 9.57 2.99
N ARG A 54 -24.16 9.17 1.85
CA ARG A 54 -23.65 10.02 0.77
C ARG A 54 -24.04 9.39 -0.56
N THR A 55 -24.14 10.22 -1.58
CA THR A 55 -24.52 9.77 -2.93
C THR A 55 -23.38 9.01 -3.60
N PRO A 56 -23.50 7.73 -3.92
CA PRO A 56 -22.49 7.01 -4.69
C PRO A 56 -22.54 7.44 -6.16
N LEU A 57 -21.37 7.43 -6.84
CA LEU A 57 -21.28 7.71 -8.28
C LEU A 57 -22.18 6.77 -9.12
N ALA A 58 -22.33 5.54 -8.68
CA ALA A 58 -23.19 4.55 -9.33
C ALA A 58 -24.68 4.97 -9.40
N LEU A 59 -25.13 5.86 -8.48
CA LEU A 59 -26.54 6.28 -8.46
C LEU A 59 -26.94 6.99 -9.74
N ASP A 60 -26.09 7.87 -10.28
CA ASP A 60 -26.42 8.61 -11.50
C ASP A 60 -26.59 7.67 -12.71
N ILE A 61 -25.76 6.63 -12.79
CA ILE A 61 -25.84 5.60 -13.83
C ILE A 61 -27.16 4.82 -13.70
N VAL A 62 -27.46 4.33 -12.49
CA VAL A 62 -28.65 3.53 -12.22
C VAL A 62 -29.94 4.34 -12.45
N VAL A 63 -29.94 5.62 -12.05
CA VAL A 63 -31.08 6.52 -12.30
C VAL A 63 -31.30 6.73 -13.79
N GLN A 64 -30.25 6.89 -14.59
CA GLN A 64 -30.38 6.98 -16.05
C GLN A 64 -30.95 5.69 -16.66
N GLU A 65 -30.51 4.52 -16.20
CA GLU A 65 -31.01 3.24 -16.65
C GLU A 65 -32.50 3.02 -16.27
N PHE A 66 -32.87 3.46 -15.07
CA PHE A 66 -34.24 3.45 -14.60
C PHE A 66 -35.16 4.30 -15.50
N PHE A 67 -34.77 5.54 -15.80
CA PHE A 67 -35.56 6.40 -16.69
C PHE A 67 -35.53 5.93 -18.15
N ALA A 68 -34.55 5.15 -18.56
CA ALA A 68 -34.49 4.52 -19.87
C ALA A 68 -35.39 3.27 -19.96
N GLY A 69 -36.05 2.87 -18.86
CA GLY A 69 -36.96 1.71 -18.81
C GLY A 69 -36.25 0.36 -18.83
N LYS A 70 -34.98 0.32 -18.46
CA LYS A 70 -34.21 -0.93 -18.39
C LYS A 70 -34.40 -1.64 -17.04
N ILE A 71 -34.82 -0.91 -16.01
CA ILE A 71 -35.05 -1.42 -14.66
C ILE A 71 -36.54 -1.52 -14.43
N CYS A 72 -37.04 -2.73 -14.34
CA CYS A 72 -38.47 -3.01 -14.25
C CYS A 72 -38.89 -3.55 -12.89
N ASP A 73 -37.98 -4.16 -12.15
CA ASP A 73 -38.23 -4.79 -10.88
C ASP A 73 -37.10 -4.57 -9.86
N PRO A 74 -37.23 -5.05 -8.60
CA PRO A 74 -36.22 -4.93 -7.58
C PRO A 74 -34.89 -5.64 -7.88
N GLY A 75 -34.92 -6.76 -8.60
CA GLY A 75 -33.76 -7.53 -8.99
C GLY A 75 -32.90 -6.79 -9.99
N ASP A 76 -33.54 -6.28 -11.08
CA ASP A 76 -32.89 -5.38 -12.04
C ASP A 76 -32.18 -4.21 -11.36
N LEU A 77 -32.86 -3.56 -10.37
CA LEU A 77 -32.28 -2.41 -9.68
C LEU A 77 -31.02 -2.76 -8.89
N LEU A 78 -31.05 -3.88 -8.17
CA LEU A 78 -29.91 -4.32 -7.36
C LEU A 78 -28.77 -4.83 -8.24
N SER A 79 -29.09 -5.50 -9.34
CA SER A 79 -28.12 -5.94 -10.34
C SER A 79 -27.44 -4.75 -11.03
N ALA A 80 -28.20 -3.71 -11.39
CA ALA A 80 -27.67 -2.47 -11.94
C ALA A 80 -26.72 -1.77 -10.96
N PHE A 81 -27.10 -1.66 -9.68
CA PHE A 81 -26.20 -1.11 -8.66
C PHE A 81 -24.93 -1.95 -8.47
N ALA A 82 -25.05 -3.27 -8.41
CA ALA A 82 -23.91 -4.16 -8.27
C ALA A 82 -22.92 -3.99 -9.43
N ASN A 83 -23.43 -3.93 -10.65
CA ASN A 83 -22.64 -3.72 -11.86
C ASN A 83 -21.99 -2.33 -11.86
N ALA A 84 -22.76 -1.26 -11.70
CA ALA A 84 -22.26 0.11 -11.74
C ALA A 84 -21.19 0.39 -10.66
N ILE A 85 -21.34 -0.18 -9.47
CA ILE A 85 -20.36 -0.07 -8.39
C ILE A 85 -19.08 -0.85 -8.72
N THR A 86 -19.23 -2.08 -9.24
CA THR A 86 -18.10 -2.94 -9.58
C THR A 86 -17.30 -2.33 -10.74
N ASP A 87 -17.98 -1.88 -11.79
CA ASP A 87 -17.35 -1.20 -12.94
C ASP A 87 -16.66 0.10 -12.54
N GLY A 88 -17.19 0.81 -11.54
CA GLY A 88 -16.57 2.02 -11.01
C GLY A 88 -15.32 1.79 -10.15
N LEU A 89 -15.15 0.59 -9.59
CA LEU A 89 -13.99 0.23 -8.76
C LEU A 89 -12.86 -0.41 -9.57
N ASP A 90 -13.19 -1.10 -10.65
CA ASP A 90 -12.25 -1.86 -11.49
C ASP A 90 -11.03 -1.03 -11.96
N PRO A 91 -11.21 0.20 -12.51
CA PRO A 91 -10.09 1.03 -12.91
C PRO A 91 -9.16 1.42 -11.75
N ASP A 92 -9.68 1.59 -10.53
CA ASP A 92 -8.84 1.95 -9.39
C ASP A 92 -7.99 0.79 -8.92
N VAL A 93 -8.54 -0.43 -8.96
CA VAL A 93 -7.81 -1.65 -8.64
C VAL A 93 -6.68 -1.86 -9.65
N ALA A 94 -6.98 -1.75 -10.95
CA ALA A 94 -5.99 -1.83 -12.02
C ALA A 94 -4.88 -0.78 -11.86
N ASN A 95 -5.24 0.49 -11.60
CA ASN A 95 -4.29 1.57 -11.37
C ASN A 95 -3.34 1.31 -10.17
N LEU A 96 -3.78 0.56 -9.16
CA LEU A 96 -2.89 0.18 -8.05
C LEU A 96 -1.85 -0.86 -8.47
N GLY A 97 -2.23 -1.79 -9.35
CA GLY A 97 -1.31 -2.74 -9.98
C GLY A 97 -0.24 -2.00 -10.80
N ASP A 98 -0.68 -1.13 -11.71
CA ASP A 98 0.21 -0.33 -12.57
C ASP A 98 1.16 0.55 -11.75
N ALA A 99 0.66 1.19 -10.68
CA ALA A 99 1.49 2.01 -9.80
C ALA A 99 2.56 1.18 -9.07
N LEU A 100 2.28 -0.09 -8.76
CA LEU A 100 3.26 -0.98 -8.17
C LEU A 100 4.31 -1.43 -9.20
N ASP A 101 3.89 -1.76 -10.42
CA ASP A 101 4.77 -2.11 -11.53
C ASP A 101 5.74 -0.95 -11.86
N ASP A 102 5.22 0.27 -11.86
CA ASP A 102 6.02 1.49 -11.96
C ASP A 102 7.06 1.65 -10.83
N CYS A 103 6.71 1.23 -9.63
CA CYS A 103 7.65 1.23 -8.50
C CYS A 103 8.75 0.17 -8.69
N GLU A 104 8.41 -1.03 -9.17
CA GLU A 104 9.37 -2.10 -9.46
C GLU A 104 10.43 -1.63 -10.48
N LEU A 105 9.99 -0.98 -11.56
CA LEU A 105 10.90 -0.41 -12.56
C LEU A 105 11.83 0.67 -11.98
N LYS A 106 11.35 1.48 -11.05
CA LYS A 106 12.13 2.56 -10.42
C LYS A 106 13.15 2.07 -9.39
N VAL A 107 12.95 0.89 -8.82
CA VAL A 107 13.91 0.28 -7.86
C VAL A 107 15.24 -0.03 -8.54
N GLU A 108 15.24 -0.39 -9.80
CA GLU A 108 16.47 -0.69 -10.55
C GLU A 108 17.33 0.55 -10.87
N VAL A 109 16.73 1.75 -10.90
CA VAL A 109 17.36 2.94 -11.51
C VAL A 109 17.91 3.97 -10.54
N ALA A 110 17.37 4.20 -9.37
CA ALA A 110 17.92 5.02 -8.27
C ALA A 110 16.88 5.64 -7.35
N ASN A 111 16.86 5.89 -6.22
CA ASN A 111 16.06 6.63 -5.24
C ASN A 111 15.14 5.77 -4.35
N ILE A 112 15.78 5.04 -3.46
CA ILE A 112 15.12 4.17 -2.46
C ILE A 112 14.04 4.93 -1.66
N HIS A 113 14.25 6.21 -1.32
CA HIS A 113 13.32 6.96 -0.46
C HIS A 113 11.97 7.32 -1.08
N PRO A 114 11.87 7.91 -2.29
CA PRO A 114 10.59 8.20 -2.91
C PRO A 114 9.82 6.93 -3.28
N THR A 115 10.51 5.91 -3.80
CA THR A 115 9.90 4.62 -4.16
C THR A 115 9.30 3.92 -2.94
N ARG A 116 10.01 3.91 -1.81
CA ARG A 116 9.48 3.34 -0.56
C ARG A 116 8.20 4.01 -0.07
N ARG A 117 8.08 5.34 -0.22
CA ARG A 117 6.85 6.06 0.15
C ARG A 117 5.69 5.68 -0.75
N GLU A 118 5.94 5.53 -2.04
CA GLU A 118 4.93 5.16 -3.02
C GLU A 118 4.45 3.72 -2.80
N VAL A 119 5.36 2.76 -2.62
CA VAL A 119 5.04 1.37 -2.26
C VAL A 119 4.18 1.30 -0.99
N THR A 120 4.52 2.09 0.03
CA THR A 120 3.73 2.15 1.27
C THR A 120 2.33 2.71 1.01
N ARG A 121 2.19 3.71 0.13
CA ARG A 121 0.90 4.29 -0.25
C ARG A 121 0.05 3.29 -1.02
N VAL A 122 0.61 2.63 -2.05
CA VAL A 122 -0.07 1.59 -2.83
C VAL A 122 -0.57 0.47 -1.92
N ARG A 123 0.30 -0.03 -1.03
CA ARG A 123 -0.08 -1.05 -0.05
C ARG A 123 -1.24 -0.62 0.84
N ALA A 124 -1.20 0.61 1.37
CA ALA A 124 -2.25 1.13 2.23
C ALA A 124 -3.60 1.23 1.48
N ARG A 125 -3.58 1.69 0.22
CA ARG A 125 -4.77 1.77 -0.63
C ARG A 125 -5.31 0.38 -0.98
N ALA A 126 -4.46 -0.57 -1.33
CA ALA A 126 -4.88 -1.95 -1.60
C ALA A 126 -5.60 -2.58 -0.39
N ILE A 127 -5.07 -2.37 0.82
CA ILE A 127 -5.72 -2.82 2.06
C ILE A 127 -7.08 -2.12 2.27
N ALA A 128 -7.15 -0.81 2.02
CA ALA A 128 -8.38 -0.05 2.15
C ALA A 128 -9.45 -0.55 1.18
N PHE A 129 -9.13 -0.69 -0.12
CA PHE A 129 -10.09 -1.20 -1.12
C PHE A 129 -10.53 -2.63 -0.82
N ARG A 130 -9.60 -3.52 -0.48
CA ARG A 130 -9.92 -4.91 -0.14
C ARG A 130 -10.92 -5.03 1.01
N ARG A 131 -10.81 -4.16 2.03
CA ARG A 131 -11.75 -4.11 3.15
C ARG A 131 -13.20 -3.88 2.72
N PHE A 132 -13.41 -3.28 1.55
CA PHE A 132 -14.73 -3.01 1.00
C PHE A 132 -15.15 -4.05 -0.04
N VAL A 133 -14.26 -4.46 -0.92
CA VAL A 133 -14.56 -5.40 -2.02
C VAL A 133 -14.85 -6.80 -1.50
N ALA A 134 -14.12 -7.29 -0.51
CA ALA A 134 -14.31 -8.64 0.01
C ALA A 134 -15.71 -8.89 0.64
N PRO A 135 -16.26 -8.00 1.49
CA PRO A 135 -17.64 -8.13 1.96
C PRO A 135 -18.68 -7.98 0.85
N GLN A 136 -18.41 -7.17 -0.19
CA GLN A 136 -19.31 -7.00 -1.33
C GLN A 136 -19.49 -8.31 -2.10
N ARG A 137 -18.39 -9.02 -2.39
CA ARG A 137 -18.44 -10.37 -2.97
C ARG A 137 -19.39 -11.27 -2.18
N GLN A 138 -19.23 -11.31 -0.86
CA GLN A 138 -20.05 -12.17 0.01
C GLN A 138 -21.52 -11.76 -0.03
N ALA A 139 -21.82 -10.46 0.01
CA ALA A 139 -23.19 -9.96 -0.05
C ALA A 139 -23.88 -10.33 -1.39
N LEU A 140 -23.19 -10.12 -2.52
CA LEU A 140 -23.72 -10.45 -3.84
C LEU A 140 -23.92 -11.97 -4.02
N SER A 141 -22.98 -12.78 -3.57
CA SER A 141 -23.08 -14.24 -3.61
C SER A 141 -24.24 -14.76 -2.74
N GLN A 142 -24.44 -14.21 -1.55
CA GLN A 142 -25.58 -14.57 -0.70
C GLN A 142 -26.91 -14.17 -1.31
N LEU A 143 -26.98 -12.95 -1.88
CA LEU A 143 -28.19 -12.47 -2.54
C LEU A 143 -28.55 -13.33 -3.76
N SER A 144 -27.60 -13.65 -4.62
CA SER A 144 -27.84 -14.49 -5.82
C SER A 144 -28.30 -15.90 -5.48
N GLY A 145 -27.94 -16.42 -4.29
CA GLY A 145 -28.35 -17.74 -3.80
C GLY A 145 -29.62 -17.73 -2.95
N ALA A 146 -30.16 -16.57 -2.62
CA ALA A 146 -31.33 -16.45 -1.75
C ALA A 146 -32.62 -16.89 -2.46
N ALA A 147 -33.48 -17.61 -1.77
CA ALA A 147 -34.80 -18.02 -2.27
C ALA A 147 -35.81 -16.86 -2.08
N LEU A 148 -35.78 -15.89 -3.00
CA LEU A 148 -36.60 -14.70 -2.97
C LEU A 148 -37.51 -14.70 -4.22
N ASP A 149 -38.83 -14.47 -4.03
CA ASP A 149 -39.84 -14.55 -5.08
C ASP A 149 -39.73 -13.39 -6.09
N TRP A 150 -39.09 -12.30 -5.71
CA TRP A 150 -38.89 -11.12 -6.55
C TRP A 150 -37.56 -11.12 -7.31
N LEU A 151 -36.73 -12.14 -7.12
CA LEU A 151 -35.42 -12.27 -7.76
C LEU A 151 -35.51 -13.39 -8.80
N ASP A 152 -35.47 -13.04 -10.07
CA ASP A 152 -35.55 -14.00 -11.16
C ASP A 152 -34.20 -14.65 -11.50
N ASP A 153 -34.15 -15.53 -12.48
CA ASP A 153 -32.94 -16.27 -12.84
C ASP A 153 -31.91 -15.36 -13.55
N ASP A 154 -32.34 -14.34 -14.27
CA ASP A 154 -31.47 -13.37 -14.95
C ASP A 154 -30.81 -12.45 -13.94
N ASP A 155 -31.56 -11.95 -12.98
CA ASP A 155 -31.02 -11.19 -11.84
C ASP A 155 -29.96 -11.97 -11.08
N ARG A 156 -30.25 -13.25 -10.78
CA ARG A 156 -29.32 -14.15 -10.12
C ARG A 156 -28.03 -14.32 -10.89
N LEU A 157 -28.13 -14.39 -12.22
CA LEU A 157 -26.95 -14.48 -13.10
C LEU A 157 -26.11 -13.18 -12.98
N HIS A 158 -26.74 -12.02 -13.15
CA HIS A 158 -26.04 -10.73 -13.05
C HIS A 158 -25.40 -10.50 -11.68
N LEU A 159 -26.08 -10.88 -10.61
CA LEU A 159 -25.52 -10.79 -9.25
C LEU A 159 -24.33 -11.74 -9.04
N ARG A 160 -24.34 -12.95 -9.63
CA ARG A 160 -23.20 -13.86 -9.62
C ARG A 160 -22.01 -13.30 -10.40
N GLU A 161 -22.27 -12.74 -11.57
CA GLU A 161 -21.22 -12.07 -12.35
C GLU A 161 -20.57 -10.91 -11.59
N GLY A 162 -21.39 -10.11 -10.89
CA GLY A 162 -20.92 -9.06 -9.99
C GLY A 162 -20.09 -9.62 -8.83
N ALA A 163 -20.52 -10.75 -8.23
CA ALA A 163 -19.79 -11.42 -7.16
C ALA A 163 -18.44 -11.97 -7.67
N ASP A 164 -18.41 -12.55 -8.86
CA ASP A 164 -17.19 -13.09 -9.47
C ASP A 164 -16.19 -11.98 -9.84
N ARG A 165 -16.69 -10.82 -10.31
CA ARG A 165 -15.85 -9.65 -10.54
C ARG A 165 -15.27 -9.11 -9.24
N ALA A 166 -16.08 -8.98 -8.21
CA ALA A 166 -15.62 -8.58 -6.88
C ALA A 166 -14.59 -9.57 -6.30
N ALA A 167 -14.73 -10.87 -6.59
CA ALA A 167 -13.76 -11.89 -6.20
C ALA A 167 -12.41 -11.65 -6.87
N ARG A 168 -12.40 -11.46 -8.19
CA ARG A 168 -11.15 -11.17 -8.93
C ARG A 168 -10.46 -9.90 -8.43
N MET A 169 -11.21 -8.82 -8.22
CA MET A 169 -10.65 -7.59 -7.64
C MET A 169 -10.05 -7.82 -6.24
N ALA A 170 -10.70 -8.62 -5.40
CA ALA A 170 -10.20 -8.93 -4.07
C ALA A 170 -8.90 -9.74 -4.11
N GLU A 171 -8.76 -10.65 -5.07
CA GLU A 171 -7.55 -11.44 -5.32
C GLU A 171 -6.41 -10.56 -5.87
N GLU A 172 -6.72 -9.66 -6.80
CA GLU A 172 -5.77 -8.70 -7.34
C GLU A 172 -5.24 -7.74 -6.27
N LEU A 173 -6.12 -7.18 -5.43
CA LEU A 173 -5.74 -6.34 -4.30
C LEU A 173 -4.87 -7.08 -3.29
N GLU A 174 -5.10 -8.38 -3.07
CA GLU A 174 -4.24 -9.21 -2.22
C GLU A 174 -2.87 -9.41 -2.84
N SER A 175 -2.81 -9.69 -4.14
CA SER A 175 -1.55 -9.80 -4.88
C SER A 175 -0.75 -8.50 -4.83
N VAL A 176 -1.39 -7.35 -5.08
CA VAL A 176 -0.75 -6.03 -4.95
C VAL A 176 -0.22 -5.80 -3.53
N ARG A 177 -0.98 -6.17 -2.50
CA ARG A 177 -0.58 -6.05 -1.09
C ARG A 177 0.66 -6.89 -0.78
N GLU A 178 0.70 -8.14 -1.25
CA GLU A 178 1.82 -9.06 -1.02
C GLU A 178 3.08 -8.60 -1.76
N ARG A 179 2.96 -8.26 -3.04
CA ARG A 179 4.05 -7.72 -3.84
C ARG A 179 4.63 -6.44 -3.23
N ALA A 180 3.75 -5.52 -2.80
CA ALA A 180 4.17 -4.29 -2.12
C ALA A 180 4.90 -4.56 -0.79
N MET A 181 4.57 -5.65 -0.09
CA MET A 181 5.27 -6.06 1.12
C MET A 181 6.69 -6.55 0.81
N LEU A 182 6.83 -7.45 -0.16
CA LEU A 182 8.14 -7.95 -0.60
C LEU A 182 9.05 -6.83 -1.09
N MET A 183 8.51 -5.91 -1.88
CA MET A 183 9.23 -4.75 -2.37
C MET A 183 9.68 -3.81 -1.24
N HIS A 184 8.84 -3.65 -0.20
CA HIS A 184 9.21 -2.87 0.98
C HIS A 184 10.38 -3.50 1.75
N GLU A 185 10.41 -4.82 1.86
CA GLU A 185 11.52 -5.58 2.45
C GLU A 185 12.79 -5.39 1.62
N GLU A 186 12.74 -5.61 0.31
CA GLU A 186 13.87 -5.41 -0.60
C GLU A 186 14.45 -3.99 -0.52
N LEU A 187 13.60 -2.96 -0.51
CA LEU A 187 14.05 -1.57 -0.36
C LEU A 187 14.70 -1.31 1.00
N THR A 188 14.28 -2.03 2.04
CA THR A 188 14.85 -1.92 3.39
C THR A 188 16.22 -2.58 3.44
N ASP A 189 16.37 -3.74 2.83
CA ASP A 189 17.63 -4.49 2.77
C ASP A 189 18.68 -3.72 1.95
N ARG A 190 18.32 -3.22 0.78
CA ARG A 190 19.20 -2.36 -0.03
C ARG A 190 19.67 -1.11 0.72
N ARG A 191 18.77 -0.51 1.52
CA ARG A 191 19.14 0.61 2.37
C ARG A 191 20.15 0.20 3.45
N SER A 192 19.94 -0.97 4.06
CA SER A 192 20.85 -1.51 5.08
C SER A 192 22.25 -1.73 4.50
N GLU A 193 22.33 -2.37 3.34
CA GLU A 193 23.60 -2.58 2.61
C GLU A 193 24.34 -1.28 2.33
N LEU A 194 23.63 -0.24 1.89
CA LEU A 194 24.22 1.08 1.67
C LEU A 194 24.72 1.73 2.97
N MET A 195 24.02 1.54 4.10
CA MET A 195 24.45 2.03 5.39
C MET A 195 25.67 1.27 5.90
N ASP A 196 25.68 -0.05 5.74
CA ASP A 196 26.79 -0.91 6.13
C ASP A 196 28.06 -0.57 5.32
N GLY A 197 27.93 -0.33 4.02
CA GLY A 197 29.04 0.15 3.19
C GLY A 197 29.62 1.49 3.65
N ARG A 198 28.77 2.42 4.08
CA ARG A 198 29.22 3.72 4.64
C ARG A 198 29.87 3.55 6.00
N ALA A 199 29.30 2.72 6.87
CA ALA A 199 29.87 2.43 8.20
C ALA A 199 31.24 1.77 8.06
N LEU A 200 31.38 0.85 7.11
CA LEU A 200 32.65 0.21 6.79
C LEU A 200 33.70 1.22 6.32
N LEU A 201 33.33 2.16 5.45
CA LEU A 201 34.24 3.22 4.99
C LEU A 201 34.73 4.10 6.16
N ILE A 202 33.84 4.48 7.08
CA ILE A 202 34.19 5.24 8.29
C ILE A 202 35.12 4.42 9.16
N SER A 203 34.87 3.13 9.33
CA SER A 203 35.68 2.22 10.13
C SER A 203 37.10 2.07 9.56
N ILE A 204 37.24 2.00 8.23
CA ILE A 204 38.54 1.94 7.56
C ILE A 204 39.33 3.24 7.82
N VAL A 205 38.68 4.39 7.64
CA VAL A 205 39.29 5.69 7.88
C VAL A 205 39.78 5.78 9.33
N ALA A 206 38.91 5.39 10.28
CA ALA A 206 39.31 5.40 11.71
C ALA A 206 40.47 4.45 12.01
N LEU A 207 40.46 3.25 11.43
CA LEU A 207 41.53 2.23 11.62
C LEU A 207 42.89 2.70 11.11
N VAL A 208 42.90 3.50 10.02
CA VAL A 208 44.13 4.10 9.50
C VAL A 208 44.57 5.28 10.35
N PHE A 209 43.68 6.22 10.64
CA PHE A 209 44.05 7.49 11.28
C PHE A 209 44.32 7.38 12.78
N LEU A 210 43.65 6.46 13.51
CA LEU A 210 43.79 6.34 14.95
C LEU A 210 45.23 6.02 15.40
N PRO A 211 45.93 4.99 14.86
CA PRO A 211 47.31 4.70 15.20
C PRO A 211 48.25 5.80 14.73
N LEU A 212 48.02 6.41 13.57
CA LEU A 212 48.86 7.52 13.11
C LEU A 212 48.76 8.73 14.04
N THR A 213 47.54 9.11 14.44
CA THR A 213 47.28 10.21 15.36
C THR A 213 47.90 9.95 16.73
N PHE A 214 47.83 8.68 17.20
CA PHE A 214 48.47 8.30 18.45
C PHE A 214 49.97 8.47 18.38
N ILE A 215 50.67 7.98 17.34
CA ILE A 215 52.11 8.09 17.16
C ILE A 215 52.52 9.55 17.05
N THR A 216 51.87 10.34 16.21
CA THR A 216 52.21 11.76 16.01
C THR A 216 51.88 12.58 17.25
N GLY A 217 50.80 12.27 17.97
CA GLY A 217 50.49 12.91 19.25
C GLY A 217 51.48 12.59 20.34
N LEU A 218 51.90 11.32 20.45
CA LEU A 218 52.94 10.90 21.43
C LEU A 218 54.29 11.63 21.20
N LEU A 219 54.73 11.69 19.94
CA LEU A 219 55.97 12.33 19.53
C LEU A 219 55.87 13.87 19.48
N GLY A 220 54.65 14.42 19.45
CA GLY A 220 54.38 15.86 19.46
C GLY A 220 54.21 16.44 20.87
N MET A 221 54.38 15.64 21.94
CA MET A 221 54.30 16.14 23.31
C MET A 221 55.52 16.97 23.65
N ASN A 222 55.33 18.05 24.43
CA ASN A 222 56.42 18.90 24.95
C ASN A 222 56.95 18.32 26.28
N VAL A 223 57.51 17.12 26.23
CA VAL A 223 58.05 16.40 27.40
C VAL A 223 59.53 16.02 27.14
N ASP A 224 60.39 16.17 28.14
CA ASP A 224 61.72 15.71 28.01
C ASP A 224 61.84 14.19 27.96
N GLY A 225 62.74 13.67 27.11
CA GLY A 225 62.97 12.22 26.97
C GLY A 225 62.44 11.56 25.70
N ILE A 226 61.93 12.35 24.78
CA ILE A 226 61.56 11.80 23.46
C ILE A 226 62.77 11.32 22.70
N PRO A 227 62.90 10.03 22.32
CA PRO A 227 64.05 9.50 21.62
C PRO A 227 64.24 10.22 20.27
N TYR A 228 65.49 10.62 20.01
CA TYR A 228 65.92 11.27 18.75
C TYR A 228 65.28 12.64 18.48
N ALA A 229 64.64 13.33 19.43
CA ALA A 229 63.93 14.58 19.24
C ALA A 229 64.72 15.70 18.54
N HIS A 230 66.06 15.70 18.69
CA HIS A 230 66.94 16.70 18.09
C HIS A 230 67.67 16.27 16.83
N GLN A 231 67.30 15.07 16.25
CA GLN A 231 67.95 14.57 15.05
C GLN A 231 67.19 14.96 13.78
N PRO A 232 67.81 15.57 12.76
CA PRO A 232 67.14 16.04 11.57
C PRO A 232 66.45 14.93 10.76
N TRP A 233 66.93 13.69 10.84
CA TRP A 233 66.36 12.55 10.15
C TRP A 233 65.13 11.95 10.84
N ALA A 234 64.91 12.27 12.11
CA ALA A 234 63.79 11.70 12.88
C ALA A 234 62.44 12.03 12.30
N PHE A 235 62.24 13.20 11.73
CA PHE A 235 61.04 13.62 11.06
C PHE A 235 60.73 12.67 9.88
N TRP A 236 61.70 12.41 9.00
CA TRP A 236 61.53 11.53 7.87
C TRP A 236 61.32 10.06 8.26
N GLY A 237 61.95 9.64 9.37
CA GLY A 237 61.74 8.32 9.95
C GLY A 237 60.33 8.11 10.44
N VAL A 238 59.79 9.05 11.22
CA VAL A 238 58.38 8.96 11.69
C VAL A 238 57.38 9.01 10.52
N THR A 239 57.61 9.90 9.58
CA THR A 239 56.76 10.01 8.37
C THR A 239 56.78 8.69 7.57
N GLY A 240 57.94 8.07 7.40
CA GLY A 240 58.10 6.78 6.73
C GLY A 240 57.35 5.64 7.43
N VAL A 241 57.42 5.57 8.77
CA VAL A 241 56.70 4.60 9.60
C VAL A 241 55.17 4.81 9.46
N CYS A 242 54.72 6.04 9.53
CA CYS A 242 53.32 6.36 9.37
C CYS A 242 52.76 5.95 7.98
N LEU A 243 53.50 6.26 6.90
CA LEU A 243 53.11 5.86 5.55
C LEU A 243 53.13 4.33 5.38
N PHE A 244 54.11 3.65 5.94
CA PHE A 244 54.20 2.19 5.91
C PHE A 244 53.01 1.55 6.63
N LEU A 245 52.67 2.01 7.83
CA LEU A 245 51.49 1.52 8.57
C LEU A 245 50.17 1.77 7.80
N ALA A 246 50.01 2.97 7.23
CA ALA A 246 48.87 3.27 6.42
C ALA A 246 48.72 2.31 5.20
N MET A 247 49.80 2.10 4.46
CA MET A 247 49.83 1.16 3.32
C MET A 247 49.60 -0.28 3.78
N LEU A 248 50.11 -0.71 4.89
CA LEU A 248 49.91 -2.06 5.43
C LEU A 248 48.43 -2.28 5.79
N VAL A 249 47.80 -1.35 6.48
CA VAL A 249 46.37 -1.44 6.84
C VAL A 249 45.50 -1.44 5.61
N ILE A 250 45.70 -0.52 4.68
CA ILE A 250 44.92 -0.44 3.43
C ILE A 250 45.15 -1.71 2.60
N GLY A 251 46.38 -2.16 2.45
CA GLY A 251 46.70 -3.38 1.69
C GLY A 251 46.06 -4.64 2.29
N TRP A 252 46.11 -4.76 3.64
CA TRP A 252 45.45 -5.86 4.35
C TRP A 252 43.93 -5.85 4.10
N PHE A 253 43.33 -4.67 4.18
CA PHE A 253 41.89 -4.52 4.00
C PHE A 253 41.45 -4.82 2.58
N VAL A 254 42.15 -4.30 1.56
CA VAL A 254 41.88 -4.58 0.15
C VAL A 254 41.99 -6.09 -0.13
N ARG A 255 43.05 -6.73 0.43
CA ARG A 255 43.23 -8.17 0.29
C ARG A 255 42.11 -8.98 0.97
N SER A 256 41.71 -8.59 2.19
CA SER A 256 40.67 -9.27 2.96
C SER A 256 39.29 -9.16 2.28
N HIS A 257 38.99 -7.99 1.70
CA HIS A 257 37.71 -7.79 1.00
C HIS A 257 37.63 -8.50 -0.36
N TRP A 258 38.78 -8.77 -1.02
CA TRP A 258 38.83 -9.54 -2.27
C TRP A 258 38.72 -11.06 -2.06
N ILE A 259 38.88 -11.55 -0.84
CA ILE A 259 38.83 -12.99 -0.53
C ILE A 259 37.44 -13.39 -0.01
N SER A 260 36.57 -12.45 0.37
CA SER A 260 35.23 -12.68 0.93
C SER A 260 34.08 -12.29 -0.01
N GLY A 261 34.33 -11.95 -1.27
CA GLY A 261 33.32 -11.67 -2.31
C GLY A 261 33.13 -12.81 -3.29
#